data_ad8b6fb48d5872e57523a2bae53b3780
#
_entry.id   ad8b6fb48d5872e57523a2bae53b3780
#
_cell.length_a   1.000
_cell.length_b   1.000
_cell.length_c   1.000
_cell.angle_alpha   90.00
_cell.angle_beta   90.00
_cell.angle_gamma   90.00
#
_symmetry.space_group_name_H-M   'P 1'
#
loop_
_entity.id
_entity.type
_entity.pdbx_description
1 polymer ?
#
loop_
_entity_poly.entity_id
_entity_poly.type
_entity_poly.pdbx_seq_one_letter_code
_entity_poly.pdbx_strand_id
1 'polypeptide(L)'
;MKTITKSVALGSALALATLSAQPALAAKAAPAAPSDSGTIVPGLGIANLDAVVVNSNAYKVAEQQRETTYKAQYDQAKTRNDQLTAQIKPMVDKFNTDRQAANPNQASLQQQAAAIQQLQEQGKAELQQILQPVALSQAYVQEQIEDKLNDALKSAMKKRSISIVLAPDSVIAFNGNAYNLNQDILNELNTAIPSAQLVPPAGWEPRRVREARAQQAAAQGQAAAATSQQPTGR
;
A
#
# COMPACT_ATOMS: atom_id res chain seq x y z
N MET A 1 -33.22 -15.69 -44.97
CA MET A 1 -34.23 -16.63 -45.55
C MET A 1 -34.51 -17.71 -44.53
N LYS A 2 -35.85 -17.84 -44.25
CA LYS A 2 -36.51 -19.03 -43.66
C LYS A 2 -36.19 -19.38 -42.20
N THR A 3 -37.13 -19.64 -41.35
CA THR A 3 -38.58 -19.40 -41.14
C THR A 3 -38.91 -19.87 -39.73
N ILE A 4 -39.77 -19.13 -39.14
CA ILE A 4 -40.56 -19.35 -37.92
C ILE A 4 -41.32 -20.68 -37.95
N THR A 5 -41.43 -21.38 -36.81
CA THR A 5 -42.68 -22.08 -36.49
C THR A 5 -42.91 -22.10 -34.97
N LYS A 6 -44.05 -21.51 -34.61
CA LYS A 6 -44.78 -21.62 -33.34
C LYS A 6 -45.52 -22.95 -33.28
N SER A 7 -45.61 -23.54 -32.11
CA SER A 7 -46.72 -24.46 -31.81
C SER A 7 -47.15 -24.33 -30.37
N VAL A 8 -48.35 -23.83 -30.18
CA VAL A 8 -49.20 -23.82 -28.99
C VAL A 8 -49.94 -25.14 -28.92
N ALA A 9 -49.95 -25.78 -27.77
CA ALA A 9 -50.97 -26.80 -27.47
C ALA A 9 -51.41 -26.66 -26.00
N LEU A 10 -52.68 -26.24 -25.88
CA LEU A 10 -53.49 -26.26 -24.67
C LEU A 10 -53.93 -27.71 -24.42
N GLY A 11 -53.87 -28.16 -23.16
CA GLY A 11 -54.46 -29.45 -22.76
C GLY A 11 -54.75 -29.44 -21.26
N SER A 12 -56.01 -29.08 -20.95
CA SER A 12 -56.60 -29.19 -19.61
C SER A 12 -56.92 -30.65 -19.29
N ALA A 13 -56.54 -31.16 -18.15
CA ALA A 13 -57.14 -32.36 -17.55
C ALA A 13 -57.20 -32.25 -16.04
N LEU A 14 -58.39 -32.17 -15.55
CA LEU A 14 -58.83 -32.27 -14.16
C LEU A 14 -58.72 -33.72 -13.71
N ALA A 15 -58.05 -34.02 -12.57
CA ALA A 15 -58.21 -35.33 -11.89
C ALA A 15 -57.97 -35.18 -10.39
N LEU A 16 -59.00 -35.38 -9.70
CA LEU A 16 -59.32 -35.84 -8.33
C LEU A 16 -58.15 -36.04 -7.31
N ALA A 17 -58.41 -35.42 -6.16
CA ALA A 17 -57.73 -35.61 -4.90
C ALA A 17 -57.87 -37.07 -4.39
N THR A 18 -56.75 -37.67 -4.02
CA THR A 18 -56.71 -38.75 -3.04
C THR A 18 -55.76 -38.33 -1.90
N LEU A 19 -56.37 -38.14 -0.77
CA LEU A 19 -55.68 -37.87 0.52
C LEU A 19 -55.01 -39.19 0.94
N SER A 20 -53.73 -39.38 0.69
CA SER A 20 -52.92 -40.41 1.30
C SER A 20 -52.08 -39.76 2.40
N ALA A 21 -52.45 -40.02 3.65
CA ALA A 21 -51.63 -39.71 4.82
C ALA A 21 -50.33 -40.52 4.72
N GLN A 22 -49.23 -39.84 4.36
CA GLN A 22 -47.90 -40.37 4.51
C GLN A 22 -47.41 -40.09 5.95
N PRO A 23 -46.89 -41.13 6.68
CA PRO A 23 -46.23 -40.87 7.96
C PRO A 23 -45.00 -40.01 7.72
N ALA A 24 -44.89 -38.90 8.41
CA ALA A 24 -43.72 -38.07 8.43
C ALA A 24 -42.55 -38.92 8.97
N LEU A 25 -41.74 -39.45 8.07
CA LEU A 25 -40.39 -39.89 8.41
C LEU A 25 -39.63 -38.64 8.85
N ALA A 26 -39.46 -38.47 10.16
CA ALA A 26 -38.53 -37.51 10.71
C ALA A 26 -37.18 -37.74 10.03
N ALA A 27 -36.85 -36.93 9.07
CA ALA A 27 -35.49 -36.86 8.53
C ALA A 27 -34.60 -36.51 9.71
N LYS A 28 -33.91 -37.54 10.22
CA LYS A 28 -32.82 -37.36 11.18
C LYS A 28 -31.88 -36.35 10.54
N ALA A 29 -31.84 -35.14 11.10
CA ALA A 29 -30.92 -34.10 10.64
C ALA A 29 -29.54 -34.74 10.59
N ALA A 30 -28.94 -34.79 9.40
CA ALA A 30 -27.55 -35.19 9.26
C ALA A 30 -26.74 -34.34 10.23
N PRO A 31 -25.81 -34.90 10.99
CA PRO A 31 -24.94 -34.11 11.83
C PRO A 31 -24.29 -33.07 10.91
N ALA A 32 -24.48 -31.77 11.25
CA ALA A 32 -23.78 -30.70 10.59
C ALA A 32 -22.30 -31.04 10.58
N ALA A 33 -21.69 -31.07 9.40
CA ALA A 33 -20.26 -31.26 9.30
C ALA A 33 -19.60 -30.32 10.31
N PRO A 34 -18.62 -30.74 11.11
CA PRO A 34 -17.97 -29.87 12.04
C PRO A 34 -17.43 -28.68 11.25
N SER A 35 -17.98 -27.49 11.52
CA SER A 35 -17.39 -26.27 11.01
C SER A 35 -15.99 -26.19 11.62
N ASP A 36 -14.97 -26.22 10.78
CA ASP A 36 -13.54 -26.16 11.15
C ASP A 36 -13.15 -24.82 11.81
N SER A 37 -14.14 -24.00 12.11
CA SER A 37 -14.01 -22.73 12.80
C SER A 37 -14.11 -22.96 14.29
N GLY A 38 -12.98 -22.86 14.99
CA GLY A 38 -12.96 -22.82 16.46
C GLY A 38 -13.88 -21.74 17.01
N THR A 39 -14.09 -21.73 18.34
CA THR A 39 -14.91 -20.72 19.01
C THR A 39 -14.34 -19.32 18.75
N ILE A 40 -15.16 -18.43 18.21
CA ILE A 40 -14.78 -17.03 17.99
C ILE A 40 -14.68 -16.31 19.33
N VAL A 41 -13.55 -15.67 19.58
CA VAL A 41 -13.35 -14.79 20.75
C VAL A 41 -14.01 -13.44 20.43
N PRO A 42 -15.07 -13.05 21.15
CA PRO A 42 -15.76 -11.78 20.91
C PRO A 42 -14.86 -10.60 21.28
N GLY A 43 -15.05 -9.48 20.60
CA GLY A 43 -14.33 -8.24 20.89
C GLY A 43 -12.90 -8.16 20.34
N LEU A 44 -12.46 -9.18 19.60
CA LEU A 44 -11.14 -9.21 18.94
C LEU A 44 -11.28 -9.02 17.43
N GLY A 45 -10.41 -8.17 16.85
CA GLY A 45 -10.28 -7.95 15.41
C GLY A 45 -8.83 -8.04 14.95
N ILE A 46 -8.64 -8.30 13.67
CA ILE A 46 -7.34 -8.29 13.00
C ILE A 46 -7.44 -7.36 11.80
N ALA A 47 -6.50 -6.42 11.66
CA ALA A 47 -6.47 -5.50 10.55
C ALA A 47 -5.04 -5.22 10.07
N ASN A 48 -4.89 -5.17 8.74
CA ASN A 48 -3.71 -4.64 8.07
C ASN A 48 -4.02 -3.21 7.63
N LEU A 49 -3.57 -2.22 8.41
CA LEU A 49 -3.89 -0.82 8.16
C LEU A 49 -3.20 -0.31 6.88
N ASP A 50 -2.00 -0.78 6.56
CA ASP A 50 -1.31 -0.41 5.32
C ASP A 50 -2.10 -0.91 4.09
N ALA A 51 -2.60 -2.14 4.15
CA ALA A 51 -3.46 -2.68 3.11
C ALA A 51 -4.78 -1.89 2.99
N VAL A 52 -5.35 -1.41 4.09
CA VAL A 52 -6.54 -0.54 4.06
C VAL A 52 -6.25 0.78 3.37
N VAL A 53 -5.11 1.43 3.69
CA VAL A 53 -4.70 2.70 3.08
C VAL A 53 -4.56 2.56 1.56
N VAL A 54 -3.77 1.59 1.08
CA VAL A 54 -3.51 1.42 -0.36
C VAL A 54 -4.74 0.95 -1.15
N ASN A 55 -5.72 0.34 -0.47
CA ASN A 55 -6.99 -0.07 -1.07
C ASN A 55 -8.08 1.01 -1.01
N SER A 56 -7.86 2.12 -0.30
CA SER A 56 -8.83 3.21 -0.20
C SER A 56 -9.10 3.87 -1.56
N ASN A 57 -10.31 4.41 -1.73
CA ASN A 57 -10.68 5.14 -2.93
C ASN A 57 -9.80 6.38 -3.12
N ALA A 58 -9.51 7.09 -2.02
CA ALA A 58 -8.65 8.27 -2.04
C ALA A 58 -7.26 7.95 -2.60
N TYR A 59 -6.66 6.83 -2.17
CA TYR A 59 -5.35 6.39 -2.67
C TYR A 59 -5.40 6.03 -4.15
N LYS A 60 -6.34 5.16 -4.55
CA LYS A 60 -6.47 4.68 -5.94
C LYS A 60 -6.74 5.82 -6.93
N VAL A 61 -7.63 6.74 -6.58
CA VAL A 61 -7.92 7.92 -7.41
C VAL A 61 -6.69 8.82 -7.53
N ALA A 62 -5.98 9.04 -6.41
CA ALA A 62 -4.75 9.83 -6.42
C ALA A 62 -3.64 9.20 -7.28
N GLU A 63 -3.47 7.86 -7.27
CA GLU A 63 -2.51 7.17 -8.15
C GLU A 63 -2.83 7.41 -9.63
N GLN A 64 -4.09 7.23 -10.03
CA GLN A 64 -4.52 7.46 -11.42
C GLN A 64 -4.30 8.91 -11.85
N GLN A 65 -4.63 9.87 -11.00
CA GLN A 65 -4.43 11.29 -11.28
C GLN A 65 -2.95 11.65 -11.34
N ARG A 66 -2.10 11.01 -10.53
CA ARG A 66 -0.66 11.28 -10.47
C ARG A 66 0.03 10.97 -11.78
N GLU A 67 -0.32 9.87 -12.45
CA GLU A 67 0.23 9.51 -13.76
C GLU A 67 0.03 10.62 -14.79
N THR A 68 -1.14 11.27 -14.77
CA THR A 68 -1.46 12.36 -15.69
C THR A 68 -0.83 13.68 -15.26
N THR A 69 -0.98 14.04 -13.98
CA THR A 69 -0.54 15.34 -13.43
C THR A 69 0.97 15.50 -13.48
N TYR A 70 1.71 14.41 -13.22
CA TYR A 70 3.18 14.40 -13.18
C TYR A 70 3.80 13.71 -14.40
N LYS A 71 3.06 13.63 -15.51
CA LYS A 71 3.53 12.98 -16.73
C LYS A 71 4.86 13.55 -17.22
N ALA A 72 5.03 14.88 -17.14
CA ALA A 72 6.27 15.54 -17.56
C ALA A 72 7.49 15.07 -16.74
N GLN A 73 7.33 14.89 -15.42
CA GLN A 73 8.38 14.38 -14.54
C GLN A 73 8.72 12.92 -14.84
N TYR A 74 7.71 12.09 -15.09
CA TYR A 74 7.93 10.69 -15.48
C TYR A 74 8.65 10.57 -16.82
N ASP A 75 8.22 11.34 -17.83
CA ASP A 75 8.87 11.35 -19.17
C ASP A 75 10.32 11.86 -19.07
N GLN A 76 10.56 12.91 -18.26
CA GLN A 76 11.90 13.43 -18.03
C GLN A 76 12.80 12.41 -17.32
N ALA A 77 12.28 11.75 -16.27
CA ALA A 77 13.00 10.71 -15.54
C ALA A 77 13.33 9.52 -16.45
N LYS A 78 12.36 9.10 -17.29
CA LYS A 78 12.59 8.04 -18.28
C LYS A 78 13.70 8.42 -19.27
N THR A 79 13.62 9.59 -19.86
CA THR A 79 14.63 10.09 -20.81
C THR A 79 16.00 10.13 -20.15
N ARG A 80 16.10 10.63 -18.91
CA ARG A 80 17.37 10.68 -18.18
C ARG A 80 17.92 9.29 -17.88
N ASN A 81 17.07 8.37 -17.46
CA ASN A 81 17.45 6.98 -17.21
C ASN A 81 17.98 6.28 -18.47
N ASP A 82 17.34 6.50 -19.63
CA ASP A 82 17.78 5.96 -20.92
C ASP A 82 19.16 6.54 -21.31
N GLN A 83 19.39 7.85 -21.09
CA GLN A 83 20.69 8.50 -21.31
C GLN A 83 21.79 7.92 -20.40
N LEU A 84 21.49 7.75 -19.10
CA LEU A 84 22.42 7.16 -18.14
C LEU A 84 22.79 5.73 -18.52
N THR A 85 21.81 4.93 -18.93
CA THR A 85 22.03 3.56 -19.40
C THR A 85 22.93 3.53 -20.62
N ALA A 86 22.71 4.44 -21.60
CA ALA A 86 23.53 4.55 -22.80
C ALA A 86 24.97 4.99 -22.49
N GLN A 87 25.20 5.79 -21.45
CA GLN A 87 26.52 6.21 -21.00
C GLN A 87 27.25 5.13 -20.20
N ILE A 88 26.53 4.47 -19.27
CA ILE A 88 27.12 3.47 -18.37
C ILE A 88 27.47 2.17 -19.12
N LYS A 89 26.61 1.72 -20.03
CA LYS A 89 26.80 0.45 -20.72
C LYS A 89 28.19 0.31 -21.37
N PRO A 90 28.67 1.23 -22.23
CA PRO A 90 29.99 1.10 -22.86
C PRO A 90 31.13 1.15 -21.81
N MET A 91 30.97 1.87 -20.70
CA MET A 91 31.97 1.90 -19.63
C MET A 91 32.09 0.54 -18.93
N VAL A 92 30.95 -0.11 -18.67
CA VAL A 92 30.90 -1.46 -18.07
C VAL A 92 31.46 -2.50 -19.04
N ASP A 93 31.10 -2.41 -20.31
CA ASP A 93 31.60 -3.32 -21.37
C ASP A 93 33.14 -3.21 -21.47
N LYS A 94 33.67 -1.97 -21.49
CA LYS A 94 35.13 -1.73 -21.47
C LYS A 94 35.79 -2.26 -20.21
N PHE A 95 35.25 -1.97 -19.02
CA PHE A 95 35.77 -2.49 -17.75
C PHE A 95 35.84 -4.02 -17.74
N ASN A 96 34.80 -4.70 -18.23
CA ASN A 96 34.78 -6.15 -18.31
C ASN A 96 35.82 -6.71 -19.30
N THR A 97 36.02 -6.05 -20.45
CA THR A 97 37.06 -6.43 -21.44
C THR A 97 38.45 -6.26 -20.85
N ASP A 98 38.74 -5.11 -20.27
CA ASP A 98 40.03 -4.81 -19.65
C ASP A 98 40.38 -5.74 -18.49
N ARG A 99 39.35 -6.12 -17.68
CA ARG A 99 39.51 -7.08 -16.59
C ARG A 99 39.85 -8.50 -17.02
N GLN A 100 39.40 -8.90 -18.22
CA GLN A 100 39.62 -10.22 -18.79
C GLN A 100 40.89 -10.30 -19.64
N ALA A 101 41.61 -9.19 -19.83
CA ALA A 101 42.88 -9.17 -20.56
C ALA A 101 43.94 -10.04 -19.88
N ALA A 102 44.89 -10.57 -20.64
CA ALA A 102 45.97 -11.43 -20.11
C ALA A 102 46.83 -10.75 -19.04
N ASN A 103 47.00 -9.42 -19.13
CA ASN A 103 47.70 -8.61 -18.12
C ASN A 103 46.86 -7.38 -17.74
N PRO A 104 45.88 -7.54 -16.81
CA PRO A 104 44.99 -6.46 -16.43
C PRO A 104 45.70 -5.34 -15.69
N ASN A 105 45.53 -4.10 -16.13
CA ASN A 105 46.07 -2.94 -15.42
C ASN A 105 45.16 -2.57 -14.23
N GLN A 106 45.57 -2.91 -13.01
CA GLN A 106 44.78 -2.72 -11.83
C GLN A 106 44.44 -1.24 -11.53
N ALA A 107 45.41 -0.32 -11.81
CA ALA A 107 45.16 1.12 -11.62
C ALA A 107 44.08 1.64 -12.58
N SER A 108 44.11 1.20 -13.86
CA SER A 108 43.09 1.54 -14.83
C SER A 108 41.72 0.97 -14.48
N LEU A 109 41.65 -0.27 -13.98
CA LEU A 109 40.41 -0.90 -13.55
C LEU A 109 39.79 -0.16 -12.35
N GLN A 110 40.60 0.26 -11.39
CA GLN A 110 40.13 1.07 -10.26
C GLN A 110 39.55 2.41 -10.72
N GLN A 111 40.23 3.09 -11.65
CA GLN A 111 39.71 4.36 -12.22
C GLN A 111 38.41 4.17 -12.95
N GLN A 112 38.29 3.12 -13.78
CA GLN A 112 37.07 2.81 -14.50
C GLN A 112 35.90 2.49 -13.55
N ALA A 113 36.15 1.67 -12.52
CA ALA A 113 35.16 1.34 -11.50
C ALA A 113 34.68 2.60 -10.75
N ALA A 114 35.60 3.48 -10.34
CA ALA A 114 35.27 4.73 -9.68
C ALA A 114 34.45 5.66 -10.59
N ALA A 115 34.79 5.76 -11.89
CA ALA A 115 34.04 6.57 -12.84
C ALA A 115 32.62 6.05 -13.07
N ILE A 116 32.44 4.73 -13.17
CA ILE A 116 31.11 4.09 -13.28
C ILE A 116 30.28 4.39 -12.03
N GLN A 117 30.87 4.18 -10.83
CA GLN A 117 30.18 4.45 -9.57
C GLN A 117 29.77 5.92 -9.45
N GLN A 118 30.66 6.84 -9.75
CA GLN A 118 30.38 8.28 -9.72
C GLN A 118 29.20 8.65 -10.65
N LEU A 119 29.20 8.13 -11.87
CA LEU A 119 28.11 8.39 -12.81
C LEU A 119 26.77 7.79 -12.33
N GLN A 120 26.79 6.60 -11.71
CA GLN A 120 25.62 5.99 -11.14
C GLN A 120 25.06 6.81 -9.97
N GLU A 121 25.93 7.30 -9.07
CA GLU A 121 25.52 8.14 -7.93
C GLU A 121 24.95 9.48 -8.38
N GLN A 122 25.60 10.15 -9.34
CA GLN A 122 25.10 11.38 -9.95
C GLN A 122 23.73 11.15 -10.62
N GLY A 123 23.63 10.10 -11.42
CA GLY A 123 22.38 9.75 -12.09
C GLY A 123 21.24 9.47 -11.11
N LYS A 124 21.53 8.75 -10.03
CA LYS A 124 20.54 8.51 -8.95
C LYS A 124 20.07 9.82 -8.31
N ALA A 125 20.99 10.72 -7.99
CA ALA A 125 20.65 12.02 -7.40
C ALA A 125 19.79 12.87 -8.34
N GLU A 126 20.12 12.91 -9.63
CA GLU A 126 19.32 13.63 -10.65
C GLU A 126 17.93 13.03 -10.82
N LEU A 127 17.80 11.71 -10.88
CA LEU A 127 16.49 11.05 -10.97
C LEU A 127 15.65 11.33 -9.72
N GLN A 128 16.24 11.32 -8.53
CA GLN A 128 15.56 11.68 -7.30
C GLN A 128 15.07 13.14 -7.33
N GLN A 129 15.87 14.06 -7.85
CA GLN A 129 15.48 15.46 -7.99
C GLN A 129 14.32 15.63 -8.98
N ILE A 130 14.36 14.96 -10.14
CA ILE A 130 13.28 14.99 -11.13
C ILE A 130 11.98 14.45 -10.54
N LEU A 131 12.04 13.36 -9.77
CA LEU A 131 10.88 12.69 -9.18
C LEU A 131 10.47 13.23 -7.80
N GLN A 132 11.19 14.23 -7.27
CA GLN A 132 10.87 14.83 -5.96
C GLN A 132 9.43 15.34 -5.86
N PRO A 133 8.86 16.06 -6.86
CA PRO A 133 7.46 16.49 -6.78
C PRO A 133 6.48 15.33 -6.72
N VAL A 134 6.78 14.21 -7.39
CA VAL A 134 5.98 12.97 -7.37
C VAL A 134 6.02 12.34 -5.98
N ALA A 135 7.19 12.23 -5.38
CA ALA A 135 7.37 11.68 -4.04
C ALA A 135 6.67 12.54 -2.97
N LEU A 136 6.73 13.88 -3.09
CA LEU A 136 5.99 14.78 -2.21
C LEU A 136 4.48 14.63 -2.37
N SER A 137 3.98 14.50 -3.60
CA SER A 137 2.57 14.22 -3.86
C SER A 137 2.11 12.92 -3.20
N GLN A 138 2.91 11.86 -3.32
CA GLN A 138 2.60 10.57 -2.70
C GLN A 138 2.53 10.67 -1.17
N ALA A 139 3.53 11.30 -0.56
CA ALA A 139 3.57 11.50 0.89
C ALA A 139 2.39 12.36 1.38
N TYR A 140 1.99 13.39 0.62
CA TYR A 140 0.88 14.26 0.96
C TYR A 140 -0.47 13.54 0.94
N VAL A 141 -0.72 12.74 -0.11
CA VAL A 141 -1.92 11.90 -0.20
C VAL A 141 -1.98 10.90 0.94
N GLN A 142 -0.86 10.23 1.22
CA GLN A 142 -0.78 9.24 2.29
C GLN A 142 -1.06 9.88 3.67
N GLU A 143 -0.46 11.05 3.98
CA GLU A 143 -0.68 11.75 5.25
C GLU A 143 -2.16 12.15 5.43
N GLN A 144 -2.84 12.63 4.37
CA GLN A 144 -4.27 12.94 4.41
C GLN A 144 -5.13 11.71 4.75
N ILE A 145 -4.79 10.55 4.19
CA ILE A 145 -5.51 9.30 4.43
C ILE A 145 -5.24 8.80 5.84
N GLU A 146 -3.98 8.82 6.29
CA GLU A 146 -3.58 8.41 7.65
C GLU A 146 -4.24 9.27 8.73
N ASP A 147 -4.45 10.56 8.48
CA ASP A 147 -5.16 11.46 9.40
C ASP A 147 -6.61 11.04 9.65
N LYS A 148 -7.24 10.32 8.70
CA LYS A 148 -8.61 9.80 8.82
C LYS A 148 -8.65 8.33 9.28
N LEU A 149 -7.53 7.62 9.18
CA LEU A 149 -7.48 6.18 9.42
C LEU A 149 -7.84 5.82 10.86
N ASN A 150 -7.37 6.58 11.85
CA ASN A 150 -7.64 6.29 13.26
C ASN A 150 -9.14 6.45 13.60
N ASP A 151 -9.80 7.44 13.05
CA ASP A 151 -11.24 7.64 13.26
C ASP A 151 -12.06 6.56 12.53
N ALA A 152 -11.66 6.19 11.32
CA ALA A 152 -12.25 5.09 10.57
C ALA A 152 -12.10 3.74 11.31
N LEU A 153 -10.92 3.47 11.88
CA LEU A 153 -10.67 2.30 12.72
C LEU A 153 -11.60 2.26 13.93
N LYS A 154 -11.68 3.36 14.70
CA LYS A 154 -12.56 3.45 15.88
C LYS A 154 -14.03 3.28 15.51
N SER A 155 -14.46 3.84 14.38
CA SER A 155 -15.84 3.69 13.88
C SER A 155 -16.14 2.22 13.53
N ALA A 156 -15.25 1.55 12.80
CA ALA A 156 -15.38 0.13 12.47
C ALA A 156 -15.40 -0.75 13.71
N MET A 157 -14.50 -0.50 14.67
CA MET A 157 -14.48 -1.20 15.97
C MET A 157 -15.81 -1.07 16.70
N LYS A 158 -16.36 0.14 16.78
CA LYS A 158 -17.64 0.39 17.44
C LYS A 158 -18.79 -0.36 16.77
N LYS A 159 -18.87 -0.33 15.43
CA LYS A 159 -19.93 -1.01 14.66
C LYS A 159 -19.87 -2.53 14.79
N ARG A 160 -18.67 -3.10 14.93
CA ARG A 160 -18.44 -4.55 15.06
C ARG A 160 -18.30 -5.01 16.52
N SER A 161 -18.48 -4.11 17.50
CA SER A 161 -18.28 -4.41 18.94
C SER A 161 -16.88 -5.00 19.22
N ILE A 162 -15.85 -4.48 18.55
CA ILE A 162 -14.45 -4.86 18.72
C ILE A 162 -13.81 -3.96 19.80
N SER A 163 -13.12 -4.57 20.75
CA SER A 163 -12.40 -3.87 21.82
C SER A 163 -10.90 -3.80 21.58
N ILE A 164 -10.35 -4.80 20.86
CA ILE A 164 -8.92 -4.92 20.58
C ILE A 164 -8.73 -5.25 19.10
N VAL A 165 -7.83 -4.54 18.44
CA VAL A 165 -7.40 -4.85 17.08
C VAL A 165 -5.90 -5.17 17.10
N LEU A 166 -5.54 -6.28 16.49
CA LEU A 166 -4.16 -6.74 16.32
C LEU A 166 -3.71 -6.60 14.87
N ALA A 167 -2.44 -6.33 14.66
CA ALA A 167 -1.82 -6.44 13.36
C ALA A 167 -1.64 -7.92 12.97
N PRO A 168 -1.70 -8.29 11.68
CA PRO A 168 -1.57 -9.69 11.26
C PRO A 168 -0.25 -10.34 11.65
N ASP A 169 0.85 -9.59 11.68
CA ASP A 169 2.19 -10.03 12.08
C ASP A 169 2.35 -10.25 13.58
N SER A 170 1.41 -9.73 14.38
CA SER A 170 1.34 -9.95 15.83
C SER A 170 0.62 -11.26 16.19
N VAL A 171 0.11 -12.01 15.21
CA VAL A 171 -0.68 -13.23 15.40
C VAL A 171 -0.05 -14.37 14.61
N ILE A 172 0.29 -15.46 15.31
CA ILE A 172 0.91 -16.65 14.67
C ILE A 172 -0.09 -17.35 13.74
N ALA A 173 -1.33 -17.51 14.19
CA ALA A 173 -2.41 -18.10 13.42
C ALA A 173 -3.78 -17.68 13.96
N PHE A 174 -4.77 -17.59 13.09
CA PHE A 174 -6.17 -17.36 13.47
C PHE A 174 -7.10 -18.15 12.55
N ASN A 175 -8.24 -18.52 13.07
CA ASN A 175 -9.19 -19.35 12.36
C ASN A 175 -10.30 -18.50 11.72
N GLY A 176 -10.35 -18.49 10.38
CA GLY A 176 -11.42 -17.91 9.58
C GLY A 176 -11.43 -16.37 9.47
N ASN A 177 -12.32 -15.88 8.62
CA ASN A 177 -12.47 -14.45 8.31
C ASN A 177 -13.23 -13.65 9.38
N ALA A 178 -13.68 -14.29 10.46
CA ALA A 178 -14.51 -13.65 11.49
C ALA A 178 -13.81 -12.49 12.20
N TYR A 179 -12.48 -12.53 12.28
CA TYR A 179 -11.66 -11.49 12.89
C TYR A 179 -11.24 -10.38 11.93
N ASN A 180 -11.43 -10.56 10.62
CA ASN A 180 -10.96 -9.60 9.63
C ASN A 180 -11.81 -8.30 9.68
N LEU A 181 -11.15 -7.19 9.99
CA LEU A 181 -11.76 -5.86 10.10
C LEU A 181 -11.41 -4.94 8.92
N ASN A 182 -10.55 -5.40 7.98
CA ASN A 182 -10.04 -4.56 6.90
C ASN A 182 -11.16 -3.92 6.08
N GLN A 183 -12.18 -4.70 5.69
CA GLN A 183 -13.27 -4.18 4.87
C GLN A 183 -14.14 -3.17 5.61
N ASP A 184 -14.38 -3.40 6.90
CA ASP A 184 -15.16 -2.48 7.73
C ASP A 184 -14.42 -1.14 7.88
N ILE A 185 -13.10 -1.19 8.17
CA ILE A 185 -12.25 0.01 8.25
C ILE A 185 -12.19 0.72 6.89
N LEU A 186 -12.04 -0.02 5.78
CA LEU A 186 -12.00 0.52 4.43
C LEU A 186 -13.29 1.27 4.08
N ASN A 187 -14.45 0.73 4.44
CA ASN A 187 -15.74 1.38 4.21
C ASN A 187 -15.86 2.69 4.99
N GLU A 188 -15.45 2.71 6.27
CA GLU A 188 -15.42 3.92 7.09
C GLU A 188 -14.44 4.95 6.53
N LEU A 189 -13.26 4.51 6.12
CA LEU A 189 -12.23 5.37 5.55
C LEU A 189 -12.68 6.00 4.23
N ASN A 190 -13.29 5.22 3.34
CA ASN A 190 -13.83 5.72 2.07
C ASN A 190 -14.98 6.73 2.27
N THR A 191 -15.71 6.61 3.37
CA THR A 191 -16.73 7.59 3.77
C THR A 191 -16.09 8.87 4.31
N ALA A 192 -15.04 8.73 5.13
CA ALA A 192 -14.35 9.86 5.77
C ALA A 192 -13.49 10.66 4.80
N ILE A 193 -12.89 9.98 3.80
CA ILE A 193 -12.04 10.60 2.78
C ILE A 193 -12.27 9.91 1.41
N PRO A 194 -13.28 10.34 0.64
CA PRO A 194 -13.57 9.75 -0.67
C PRO A 194 -12.49 10.08 -1.73
N SER A 195 -11.78 11.19 -1.56
CA SER A 195 -10.64 11.62 -2.41
C SER A 195 -9.66 12.45 -1.60
N ALA A 196 -8.38 12.41 -1.96
CA ALA A 196 -7.32 13.22 -1.37
C ALA A 196 -6.82 14.29 -2.37
N GLN A 197 -6.28 15.39 -1.84
CA GLN A 197 -5.63 16.41 -2.66
C GLN A 197 -4.29 15.87 -3.16
N LEU A 198 -4.07 15.93 -4.47
CA LEU A 198 -2.89 15.37 -5.11
C LEU A 198 -1.66 16.27 -4.97
N VAL A 199 -1.85 17.59 -5.12
CA VAL A 199 -0.76 18.56 -5.14
C VAL A 199 -0.59 19.16 -3.76
N PRO A 200 0.57 18.97 -3.09
CA PRO A 200 0.79 19.58 -1.80
C PRO A 200 0.86 21.11 -1.90
N PRO A 201 0.44 21.84 -0.86
CA PRO A 201 0.62 23.30 -0.81
C PRO A 201 2.09 23.69 -0.87
N ALA A 202 2.36 24.92 -1.32
CA ALA A 202 3.72 25.44 -1.35
C ALA A 202 4.35 25.41 0.07
N GLY A 203 5.57 24.88 0.16
CA GLY A 203 6.29 24.75 1.44
C GLY A 203 5.82 23.60 2.32
N TRP A 204 4.89 22.75 1.85
CA TRP A 204 4.50 21.57 2.60
C TRP A 204 5.66 20.56 2.70
N GLU A 205 5.80 19.98 3.87
CA GLU A 205 6.78 18.91 4.15
C GLU A 205 6.10 17.72 4.81
N PRO A 206 6.53 16.48 4.52
CA PRO A 206 6.01 15.30 5.19
C PRO A 206 6.18 15.38 6.72
N ARG A 207 5.21 14.85 7.48
CA ARG A 207 5.22 14.83 8.96
C ARG A 207 6.54 14.33 9.51
N ARG A 208 7.08 13.25 8.96
CA ARG A 208 8.37 12.69 9.38
C ARG A 208 9.52 13.70 9.30
N VAL A 209 9.53 14.55 8.25
CA VAL A 209 10.56 15.58 8.06
C VAL A 209 10.39 16.69 9.09
N ARG A 210 9.15 17.13 9.31
CA ARG A 210 8.81 18.14 10.32
C ARG A 210 9.19 17.68 11.73
N GLU A 211 8.86 16.43 12.08
CA GLU A 211 9.19 15.82 13.37
C GLU A 211 10.69 15.64 13.57
N ALA A 212 11.40 15.14 12.55
CA ALA A 212 12.86 15.00 12.60
C ALA A 212 13.55 16.37 12.80
N ARG A 213 13.08 17.40 12.11
CA ARG A 213 13.61 18.78 12.29
C ARG A 213 13.32 19.30 13.71
N ALA A 214 12.14 19.07 14.24
CA ALA A 214 11.79 19.47 15.59
C ALA A 214 12.66 18.76 16.65
N GLN A 215 12.91 17.47 16.48
CA GLN A 215 13.79 16.70 17.34
C GLN A 215 15.25 17.21 17.28
N GLN A 216 15.77 17.50 16.08
CA GLN A 216 17.10 18.06 15.91
C GLN A 216 17.22 19.45 16.58
N ALA A 217 16.23 20.33 16.41
CA ALA A 217 16.20 21.64 17.03
C ALA A 217 16.15 21.51 18.56
N ALA A 218 15.36 20.59 19.12
CA ALA A 218 15.32 20.33 20.55
C ALA A 218 16.65 19.81 21.10
N ALA A 219 17.30 18.88 20.39
CA ALA A 219 18.62 18.36 20.78
C ALA A 219 19.71 19.45 20.77
N GLN A 220 19.71 20.32 19.75
CA GLN A 220 20.64 21.46 19.68
C GLN A 220 20.39 22.47 20.80
N GLY A 221 19.12 22.77 21.12
CA GLY A 221 18.76 23.63 22.23
C GLY A 221 19.23 23.10 23.58
N GLN A 222 19.09 21.78 23.81
CA GLN A 222 19.58 21.14 25.02
C GLN A 222 21.14 21.15 25.12
N ALA A 223 21.83 20.91 23.99
CA ALA A 223 23.29 20.97 23.95
C ALA A 223 23.82 22.38 24.25
N ALA A 224 23.19 23.42 23.71
CA ALA A 224 23.52 24.81 23.97
C ALA A 224 23.28 25.21 25.44
N ALA A 225 22.18 24.74 26.05
CA ALA A 225 21.88 24.97 27.46
C ALA A 225 22.86 24.26 28.39
N ALA A 226 23.31 23.03 28.07
CA ALA A 226 24.29 22.29 28.82
C ALA A 226 25.68 22.98 28.77
N THR A 227 26.06 23.54 27.64
CA THR A 227 27.33 24.27 27.47
C THR A 227 27.34 25.60 28.25
N SER A 228 26.20 26.27 28.40
CA SER A 228 26.07 27.51 29.16
C SER A 228 26.05 27.32 30.67
N GLN A 229 25.88 26.11 31.17
CA GLN A 229 25.88 25.76 32.61
C GLN A 229 27.22 25.25 33.10
N GLN A 230 28.28 25.25 32.28
CA GLN A 230 29.61 24.88 32.76
C GLN A 230 30.12 25.98 33.70
N PRO A 231 30.30 25.71 35.02
CA PRO A 231 30.76 26.72 35.94
C PRO A 231 32.21 27.12 35.56
N THR A 232 32.43 28.39 35.31
CA THR A 232 33.76 28.97 35.25
C THR A 232 34.37 28.85 36.67
N GLY A 233 34.97 27.68 36.94
CA GLY A 233 35.73 27.44 38.15
C GLY A 233 36.96 28.35 38.20
N ARG A 234 36.98 29.16 39.20
CA ARG A 234 38.16 29.92 39.62
C ARG A 234 38.90 29.12 40.66
#